data_771fbbdabc4e8623e6be959f7dc0a322
#
_entry.id   771fbbdabc4e8623e6be959f7dc0a322
#
_cell.length_a   1.000
_cell.length_b   1.000
_cell.length_c   1.000
_cell.angle_alpha   90.00
_cell.angle_beta   90.00
_cell.angle_gamma   90.00
#
_symmetry.space_group_name_H-M   'P 1'
#
loop_
_entity.id
_entity.type
_entity.pdbx_description
1 polymer ?
#
loop_
_entity_poly.entity_id
_entity_poly.type
_entity_poly.pdbx_seq_one_letter_code
_entity_poly.pdbx_strand_id
1 'polypeptide(L)'
;TPAERFSDDPRLDSGLGDVDSEQVSEAMMGDILRTNDAEVTFKIDVLGNAPIERIDIRNGLETVEVFRPYEDADLGRRIRLLWEGSEYRGRGRETVWDGHAELDGNSFEALTPINRYNLDKRFDQTAPGRIDWAALTTGGFGGFDAVLADPDAGTLSIDTALVKERVAVKDIGRDELVFANGGIDRRIRLFRLPDDNPHRAVTVERRIPLAD
;
A
#
# COMPACT_ATOMS: atom_id res chain seq x y z
N THR A 1 10.40 -26.67 -15.35
CA THR A 1 9.81 -27.58 -16.36
C THR A 1 9.07 -26.75 -17.39
N PRO A 2 9.06 -27.09 -18.68
CA PRO A 2 8.24 -26.39 -19.67
C PRO A 2 6.78 -26.44 -19.25
N ALA A 3 6.10 -25.29 -19.37
CA ALA A 3 4.68 -25.15 -19.11
C ALA A 3 3.89 -25.24 -20.42
N GLU A 4 2.64 -25.64 -20.35
CA GLU A 4 1.71 -25.61 -21.47
C GLU A 4 1.02 -24.24 -21.51
N ARG A 5 1.24 -23.49 -22.60
CA ARG A 5 0.58 -22.20 -22.84
C ARG A 5 -0.62 -22.41 -23.77
N PHE A 6 -1.77 -21.88 -23.39
CA PHE A 6 -3.01 -21.98 -24.15
C PHE A 6 -3.31 -20.68 -24.90
N SER A 7 -3.89 -20.80 -26.08
CA SER A 7 -4.35 -19.65 -26.87
C SER A 7 -5.60 -18.97 -26.30
N ASP A 8 -6.38 -19.69 -25.45
CA ASP A 8 -7.56 -19.19 -24.74
C ASP A 8 -7.74 -20.01 -23.45
N ASP A 9 -8.66 -19.65 -22.57
CA ASP A 9 -8.90 -20.39 -21.32
C ASP A 9 -9.56 -21.75 -21.60
N PRO A 10 -8.83 -22.88 -21.43
CA PRO A 10 -9.35 -24.20 -21.72
C PRO A 10 -10.50 -24.67 -20.81
N ARG A 11 -10.79 -23.89 -19.73
CA ARG A 11 -11.90 -24.16 -18.80
C ARG A 11 -13.21 -23.54 -19.29
N LEU A 12 -13.12 -22.60 -20.24
CA LEU A 12 -14.32 -21.99 -20.82
C LEU A 12 -14.79 -22.83 -21.97
N ASP A 13 -16.02 -23.42 -21.86
CA ASP A 13 -16.72 -24.03 -22.97
C ASP A 13 -17.19 -22.91 -23.92
N SER A 14 -16.31 -22.53 -24.82
CA SER A 14 -16.59 -21.46 -25.77
C SER A 14 -17.42 -21.93 -26.97
N GLY A 15 -17.62 -23.22 -27.14
CA GLY A 15 -18.22 -23.80 -28.35
C GLY A 15 -17.38 -23.63 -29.62
N LEU A 16 -16.13 -23.16 -29.47
CA LEU A 16 -15.20 -22.86 -30.58
C LEU A 16 -14.28 -24.04 -30.95
N GLY A 17 -14.42 -25.18 -30.28
CA GLY A 17 -13.58 -26.37 -30.47
C GLY A 17 -12.43 -26.42 -29.44
N ASP A 18 -11.47 -27.33 -29.73
CA ASP A 18 -10.30 -27.51 -28.85
C ASP A 18 -9.43 -26.24 -28.84
N VAL A 19 -8.98 -25.84 -27.64
CA VAL A 19 -8.06 -24.71 -27.47
C VAL A 19 -6.65 -25.16 -27.83
N ASP A 20 -6.00 -24.43 -28.74
CA ASP A 20 -4.62 -24.72 -29.12
C ASP A 20 -3.68 -24.49 -27.96
N SER A 21 -2.66 -25.34 -27.81
CA SER A 21 -1.61 -25.21 -26.81
C SER A 21 -0.21 -25.48 -27.36
N GLU A 22 0.79 -24.91 -26.69
CA GLU A 22 2.22 -25.12 -27.00
C GLU A 22 3.06 -25.20 -25.72
N GLN A 23 4.21 -25.88 -25.81
CA GLN A 23 5.15 -25.96 -24.69
C GLN A 23 6.07 -24.74 -24.68
N VAL A 24 6.12 -24.05 -23.55
CA VAL A 24 6.92 -22.85 -23.36
C VAL A 24 7.76 -22.92 -22.09
N SER A 25 8.95 -22.32 -22.11
CA SER A 25 9.82 -22.16 -20.92
C SER A 25 9.66 -20.81 -20.25
N GLU A 26 9.13 -19.84 -20.97
CA GLU A 26 8.88 -18.48 -20.50
C GLU A 26 7.49 -18.03 -20.99
N ALA A 27 6.86 -17.16 -20.23
CA ALA A 27 5.56 -16.61 -20.54
C ALA A 27 5.49 -15.13 -20.11
N MET A 28 4.54 -14.41 -20.68
CA MET A 28 4.32 -13.01 -20.41
C MET A 28 3.02 -12.79 -19.63
N MET A 29 2.88 -11.62 -19.05
CA MET A 29 1.64 -11.22 -18.41
C MET A 29 0.47 -11.27 -19.41
N GLY A 30 -0.58 -12.02 -19.04
CA GLY A 30 -1.75 -12.27 -19.89
C GLY A 30 -1.80 -13.68 -20.50
N ASP A 31 -0.66 -14.39 -20.54
CA ASP A 31 -0.65 -15.78 -20.99
C ASP A 31 -1.39 -16.69 -20.00
N ILE A 32 -2.05 -17.71 -20.53
CA ILE A 32 -2.74 -18.75 -19.75
C ILE A 32 -1.89 -20.01 -19.77
N LEU A 33 -1.43 -20.42 -18.58
CA LEU A 33 -0.48 -21.51 -18.43
C LEU A 33 -1.05 -22.66 -17.59
N ARG A 34 -0.59 -23.86 -17.92
CA ARG A 34 -0.68 -25.05 -17.05
C ARG A 34 0.74 -25.54 -16.77
N THR A 35 1.08 -25.69 -15.51
CA THR A 35 2.34 -26.25 -15.06
C THR A 35 2.12 -27.22 -13.90
N ASN A 36 3.05 -28.19 -13.75
CA ASN A 36 3.13 -29.06 -12.59
C ASN A 36 4.21 -28.62 -11.61
N ASP A 37 4.84 -27.47 -11.85
CA ASP A 37 5.84 -26.93 -10.94
C ASP A 37 5.15 -26.36 -9.71
N ALA A 38 5.71 -26.60 -8.53
CA ALA A 38 5.18 -26.09 -7.27
C ALA A 38 5.43 -24.57 -7.10
N GLU A 39 6.35 -24.02 -7.88
CA GLU A 39 6.76 -22.62 -7.83
C GLU A 39 6.95 -22.05 -9.23
N VAL A 40 6.73 -20.75 -9.38
CA VAL A 40 7.09 -20.01 -10.60
C VAL A 40 8.01 -18.84 -10.24
N THR A 41 8.94 -18.54 -11.14
CA THR A 41 9.81 -17.36 -11.02
C THR A 41 9.19 -16.23 -11.82
N PHE A 42 8.85 -15.14 -11.12
CA PHE A 42 8.41 -13.90 -11.75
C PHE A 42 9.60 -12.95 -11.90
N LYS A 43 9.82 -12.46 -13.12
CA LYS A 43 10.68 -11.33 -13.40
C LYS A 43 9.78 -10.12 -13.64
N ILE A 44 9.90 -9.12 -12.79
CA ILE A 44 9.02 -7.95 -12.75
C ILE A 44 9.87 -6.72 -13.05
N ASP A 45 9.62 -6.08 -14.18
CA ASP A 45 10.24 -4.82 -14.58
C ASP A 45 9.19 -3.72 -14.49
N VAL A 46 9.43 -2.72 -13.63
CA VAL A 46 8.52 -1.59 -13.42
C VAL A 46 9.24 -0.29 -13.76
N LEU A 47 8.60 0.51 -14.61
CA LEU A 47 9.03 1.88 -14.93
C LEU A 47 7.92 2.86 -14.56
N GLY A 48 8.21 3.79 -13.67
CA GLY A 48 7.27 4.80 -13.19
C GLY A 48 7.64 6.23 -13.62
N ASN A 49 6.63 7.05 -13.87
CA ASN A 49 6.82 8.49 -14.07
C ASN A 49 7.17 9.22 -12.75
N ALA A 50 6.82 8.61 -11.61
CA ALA A 50 7.16 9.04 -10.26
C ALA A 50 7.99 7.95 -9.56
N PRO A 51 8.67 8.27 -8.45
CA PRO A 51 9.35 7.26 -7.64
C PRO A 51 8.42 6.13 -7.21
N ILE A 52 8.90 4.90 -7.35
CA ILE A 52 8.17 3.68 -6.96
C ILE A 52 8.35 3.51 -5.46
N GLU A 53 7.27 3.57 -4.72
CA GLU A 53 7.29 3.37 -3.28
C GLU A 53 7.26 1.89 -2.93
N ARG A 54 6.40 1.13 -3.63
CA ARG A 54 6.26 -0.31 -3.41
C ARG A 54 5.67 -1.01 -4.64
N ILE A 55 5.89 -2.31 -4.71
CA ILE A 55 5.29 -3.24 -5.66
C ILE A 55 4.57 -4.31 -4.87
N ASP A 56 3.25 -4.44 -5.04
CA ASP A 56 2.45 -5.49 -4.43
C ASP A 56 2.28 -6.63 -5.44
N ILE A 57 2.78 -7.80 -5.10
CA ILE A 57 2.54 -9.03 -5.87
C ILE A 57 1.28 -9.68 -5.30
N ARG A 58 0.28 -9.89 -6.13
CA ARG A 58 -1.02 -10.38 -5.71
C ARG A 58 -1.44 -11.64 -6.45
N ASN A 59 -2.13 -12.52 -5.71
CA ASN A 59 -2.90 -13.61 -6.28
C ASN A 59 -4.39 -13.32 -6.04
N GLY A 60 -5.07 -12.86 -7.07
CA GLY A 60 -6.44 -12.36 -6.92
C GLY A 60 -6.51 -11.17 -5.95
N LEU A 61 -7.21 -11.34 -4.84
CA LEU A 61 -7.35 -10.31 -3.79
C LEU A 61 -6.29 -10.40 -2.69
N GLU A 62 -5.57 -11.51 -2.63
CA GLU A 62 -4.55 -11.76 -1.62
C GLU A 62 -3.21 -11.11 -2.03
N THR A 63 -2.57 -10.40 -1.11
CA THR A 63 -1.21 -9.91 -1.30
C THR A 63 -0.25 -11.00 -0.88
N VAL A 64 0.50 -11.54 -1.85
CA VAL A 64 1.49 -12.59 -1.64
C VAL A 64 2.79 -12.01 -1.10
N GLU A 65 3.23 -10.88 -1.65
CA GLU A 65 4.45 -10.20 -1.26
C GLU A 65 4.35 -8.69 -1.50
N VAL A 66 5.00 -7.92 -0.63
CA VAL A 66 5.21 -6.48 -0.82
C VAL A 66 6.72 -6.24 -0.94
N PHE A 67 7.14 -5.67 -2.06
CA PHE A 67 8.51 -5.25 -2.29
C PHE A 67 8.61 -3.73 -2.24
N ARG A 68 9.61 -3.21 -1.50
CA ARG A 68 9.97 -1.80 -1.48
C ARG A 68 11.38 -1.64 -2.02
N PRO A 69 11.65 -0.68 -2.93
CA PRO A 69 12.96 -0.52 -3.56
C PRO A 69 13.99 0.20 -2.67
N TYR A 70 13.76 0.24 -1.37
CA TYR A 70 14.64 0.85 -0.36
C TYR A 70 14.68 0.00 0.91
N GLU A 71 15.76 0.14 1.66
CA GLU A 71 16.00 -0.61 2.89
C GLU A 71 15.79 0.27 4.14
N ASP A 72 15.87 -0.32 5.33
CA ASP A 72 15.69 0.41 6.59
C ASP A 72 16.76 1.50 6.78
N ALA A 73 17.96 1.30 6.24
CA ALA A 73 19.05 2.28 6.27
C ALA A 73 18.77 3.54 5.42
N ASP A 74 17.83 3.46 4.48
CA ASP A 74 17.45 4.58 3.61
C ASP A 74 16.34 5.43 4.22
N LEU A 75 15.73 4.96 5.32
CA LEU A 75 14.62 5.65 5.98
C LEU A 75 15.07 6.97 6.57
N GLY A 76 14.24 7.99 6.34
CA GLY A 76 14.50 9.35 6.78
C GLY A 76 13.57 9.84 7.88
N ARG A 77 13.32 11.14 7.89
CA ARG A 77 12.44 11.83 8.83
C ARG A 77 10.98 11.83 8.37
N ARG A 78 10.69 11.29 7.17
CA ARG A 78 9.35 11.29 6.57
C ARG A 78 8.56 10.09 7.02
N ILE A 79 7.41 10.34 7.64
CA ILE A 79 6.39 9.34 7.96
C ILE A 79 5.15 9.57 7.10
N ARG A 80 4.42 8.49 6.84
CA ARG A 80 3.11 8.53 6.17
C ARG A 80 2.05 7.94 7.05
N LEU A 81 0.96 8.69 7.22
CA LEU A 81 -0.26 8.22 7.85
C LEU A 81 -1.38 8.19 6.81
N LEU A 82 -1.98 7.03 6.63
CA LEU A 82 -3.11 6.82 5.72
C LEU A 82 -4.32 6.31 6.49
N TRP A 83 -5.50 6.82 6.17
CA TRP A 83 -6.79 6.26 6.53
C TRP A 83 -7.49 5.74 5.27
N GLU A 84 -8.13 4.59 5.37
CA GLU A 84 -8.70 3.94 4.18
C GLU A 84 -9.91 3.06 4.51
N GLY A 85 -10.57 2.60 3.43
CA GLY A 85 -11.66 1.65 3.51
C GLY A 85 -13.05 2.27 3.57
N SER A 86 -14.03 1.42 3.87
CA SER A 86 -15.44 1.79 3.95
C SER A 86 -16.17 0.99 5.02
N GLU A 87 -17.32 1.50 5.46
CA GLU A 87 -18.17 0.83 6.44
C GLU A 87 -18.69 -0.52 5.88
N TYR A 88 -19.22 -0.50 4.66
CA TYR A 88 -19.76 -1.66 3.93
C TYR A 88 -19.82 -1.39 2.42
N ARG A 89 -20.24 -2.38 1.63
CA ARG A 89 -20.50 -2.21 0.19
C ARG A 89 -21.86 -1.59 -0.06
N GLY A 90 -21.95 -0.63 -0.99
CA GLY A 90 -23.21 -0.03 -1.38
C GLY A 90 -23.31 1.47 -1.09
N ARG A 91 -24.54 1.99 -1.06
CA ARG A 91 -24.81 3.40 -0.73
C ARG A 91 -24.62 3.63 0.77
N GLY A 92 -24.15 4.84 1.15
CA GLY A 92 -23.91 5.20 2.54
C GLY A 92 -22.71 4.49 3.17
N ARG A 93 -21.77 3.99 2.33
CA ARG A 93 -20.57 3.27 2.75
C ARG A 93 -19.46 4.17 3.31
N GLU A 94 -19.72 5.43 3.46
CA GLU A 94 -18.74 6.42 3.93
C GLU A 94 -18.25 6.11 5.35
N THR A 95 -16.95 6.29 5.53
CA THR A 95 -16.29 6.26 6.82
C THR A 95 -15.73 7.64 7.11
N VAL A 96 -16.09 8.23 8.24
CA VAL A 96 -15.57 9.53 8.68
C VAL A 96 -14.30 9.30 9.49
N TRP A 97 -13.25 10.02 9.10
CA TRP A 97 -11.91 9.95 9.70
C TRP A 97 -11.50 11.27 10.36
N ASP A 98 -12.45 12.10 10.75
CA ASP A 98 -12.16 13.34 11.46
C ASP A 98 -11.34 13.05 12.71
N GLY A 99 -10.27 13.83 12.92
CA GLY A 99 -9.37 13.57 14.04
C GLY A 99 -8.18 14.50 14.09
N HIS A 100 -7.21 14.08 14.88
CA HIS A 100 -5.93 14.76 14.97
C HIS A 100 -4.78 13.75 15.21
N ALA A 101 -3.56 14.21 14.91
CA ALA A 101 -2.33 13.57 15.33
C ALA A 101 -1.50 14.57 16.14
N GLU A 102 -0.87 14.08 17.22
CA GLU A 102 -0.08 14.89 18.13
C GLU A 102 1.25 14.19 18.45
N LEU A 103 2.33 14.94 18.31
CA LEU A 103 3.70 14.55 18.69
C LEU A 103 4.03 15.13 20.05
N ASP A 104 4.26 14.28 21.01
CA ASP A 104 4.84 14.64 22.32
C ASP A 104 6.37 14.45 22.25
N GLY A 105 7.12 15.52 22.53
CA GLY A 105 8.59 15.51 22.48
C GLY A 105 9.19 15.62 21.07
N ASN A 106 8.39 16.01 20.06
CA ASN A 106 8.85 16.24 18.69
C ASN A 106 7.93 17.25 17.97
N SER A 107 8.19 17.56 16.69
CA SER A 107 7.35 18.46 15.89
C SER A 107 7.32 18.08 14.42
N PHE A 108 6.30 18.55 13.70
CA PHE A 108 6.17 18.47 12.25
C PHE A 108 6.86 19.66 11.59
N GLU A 109 7.86 19.43 10.75
CA GLU A 109 8.52 20.48 9.95
C GLU A 109 7.76 20.74 8.63
N ALA A 110 7.18 19.71 8.05
CA ALA A 110 6.36 19.81 6.83
C ALA A 110 5.22 18.80 6.84
N LEU A 111 4.10 19.17 6.24
CA LEU A 111 2.92 18.34 6.08
C LEU A 111 2.41 18.42 4.63
N THR A 112 2.22 17.28 4.00
CA THR A 112 1.70 17.19 2.63
C THR A 112 0.47 16.28 2.61
N PRO A 113 -0.73 16.81 2.34
CA PRO A 113 -1.95 16.00 2.32
C PRO A 113 -1.96 15.05 1.10
N ILE A 114 -2.54 13.86 1.30
CA ILE A 114 -2.73 12.83 0.28
C ILE A 114 -4.22 12.70 0.00
N ASN A 115 -4.60 12.77 -1.30
CA ASN A 115 -6.00 12.64 -1.75
C ASN A 115 -6.98 13.61 -1.05
N ARG A 116 -6.55 14.84 -0.82
CA ARG A 116 -7.40 15.90 -0.31
C ARG A 116 -8.21 16.52 -1.46
N TYR A 117 -9.31 15.88 -1.83
CA TYR A 117 -10.15 16.32 -2.95
C TYR A 117 -11.03 17.53 -2.64
N ASN A 118 -11.39 17.72 -1.35
CA ASN A 118 -12.19 18.86 -0.90
C ASN A 118 -11.32 19.78 -0.04
N LEU A 119 -10.97 20.93 -0.59
CA LEU A 119 -10.10 21.93 0.05
C LEU A 119 -10.78 22.66 1.20
N ASP A 120 -12.14 22.64 1.28
CA ASP A 120 -12.89 23.22 2.38
C ASP A 120 -12.86 22.35 3.65
N LYS A 121 -12.47 21.08 3.51
CA LYS A 121 -12.26 20.20 4.66
C LYS A 121 -10.98 20.60 5.40
N ARG A 122 -11.10 20.59 6.72
CA ARG A 122 -10.00 20.95 7.62
C ARG A 122 -8.77 20.07 7.37
N PHE A 123 -7.60 20.70 7.31
CA PHE A 123 -6.28 20.08 7.36
C PHE A 123 -5.29 21.15 7.82
N ASP A 124 -5.16 21.32 9.14
CA ASP A 124 -4.50 22.45 9.75
C ASP A 124 -3.45 21.99 10.76
N GLN A 125 -2.23 22.47 10.62
CA GLN A 125 -1.23 22.38 11.67
C GLN A 125 -1.55 23.44 12.73
N THR A 126 -2.15 23.02 13.84
CA THR A 126 -2.63 23.91 14.91
C THR A 126 -1.58 24.20 15.99
N ALA A 127 -0.52 23.37 16.03
CA ALA A 127 0.68 23.59 16.84
C ALA A 127 1.88 22.90 16.17
N PRO A 128 3.13 23.19 16.56
CA PRO A 128 4.31 22.54 15.97
C PRO A 128 4.23 21.00 15.97
N GLY A 129 3.67 20.41 17.02
CA GLY A 129 3.47 18.95 17.14
C GLY A 129 2.05 18.47 16.82
N ARG A 130 1.15 19.33 16.32
CA ARG A 130 -0.27 18.94 16.17
C ARG A 130 -0.86 19.29 14.82
N ILE A 131 -1.50 18.32 14.21
CA ILE A 131 -2.32 18.47 13.02
C ILE A 131 -3.75 17.99 13.29
N ASP A 132 -4.74 18.76 12.86
CA ASP A 132 -6.17 18.42 12.89
C ASP A 132 -6.72 18.32 11.47
N TRP A 133 -7.56 17.31 11.20
CA TRP A 133 -8.19 17.13 9.89
C TRP A 133 -9.65 16.72 9.96
N ALA A 134 -10.34 16.93 8.83
CA ALA A 134 -11.66 16.37 8.56
C ALA A 134 -11.62 15.62 7.24
N ALA A 135 -11.92 14.33 7.25
CA ALA A 135 -11.84 13.47 6.08
C ALA A 135 -12.90 12.38 6.08
N LEU A 136 -13.20 11.89 4.89
CA LEU A 136 -14.05 10.71 4.71
C LEU A 136 -13.54 9.85 3.57
N THR A 137 -13.79 8.53 3.66
CA THR A 137 -13.52 7.58 2.58
C THR A 137 -14.78 6.79 2.23
N THR A 138 -14.83 6.29 1.00
CA THR A 138 -15.91 5.44 0.49
C THR A 138 -15.35 4.15 -0.15
N GLY A 139 -14.23 3.66 0.38
CA GLY A 139 -13.47 2.52 -0.13
C GLY A 139 -12.13 2.90 -0.75
N GLY A 140 -11.82 4.21 -0.88
CA GLY A 140 -10.50 4.72 -1.22
C GLY A 140 -9.68 5.02 0.03
N PHE A 141 -8.66 5.86 -0.12
CA PHE A 141 -7.79 6.29 0.96
C PHE A 141 -7.52 7.80 0.91
N GLY A 142 -7.16 8.36 2.05
CA GLY A 142 -6.57 9.67 2.21
C GLY A 142 -5.51 9.64 3.30
N GLY A 143 -4.88 10.75 3.56
CA GLY A 143 -3.82 10.80 4.57
C GLY A 143 -2.92 12.00 4.43
N PHE A 144 -1.70 11.86 4.96
CA PHE A 144 -0.65 12.85 4.79
C PHE A 144 0.75 12.25 4.96
N ASP A 145 1.71 12.89 4.34
CA ASP A 145 3.12 12.78 4.65
C ASP A 145 3.50 13.87 5.65
N ALA A 146 4.29 13.52 6.65
CA ALA A 146 4.87 14.44 7.59
C ALA A 146 6.38 14.27 7.64
N VAL A 147 7.12 15.39 7.62
CA VAL A 147 8.55 15.42 7.92
C VAL A 147 8.70 15.80 9.40
N LEU A 148 9.37 14.95 10.16
CA LEU A 148 9.62 15.13 11.59
C LEU A 148 10.88 15.96 11.82
N ALA A 149 10.92 16.75 12.89
CA ALA A 149 12.13 17.47 13.27
C ALA A 149 13.23 16.49 13.72
N ASP A 150 12.86 15.43 14.42
CA ASP A 150 13.76 14.37 14.86
C ASP A 150 13.20 13.01 14.42
N PRO A 151 14.00 12.11 13.78
CA PRO A 151 13.52 10.82 13.30
C PRO A 151 13.15 9.83 14.42
N ASP A 152 13.69 9.98 15.62
CA ASP A 152 13.60 8.96 16.67
C ASP A 152 12.92 9.46 17.95
N ALA A 153 12.89 10.77 18.15
CA ALA A 153 12.37 11.35 19.38
C ALA A 153 10.84 11.40 19.43
N GLY A 154 10.31 11.22 20.64
CA GLY A 154 8.92 11.48 20.97
C GLY A 154 7.96 10.33 20.70
N THR A 155 6.69 10.65 20.87
CA THR A 155 5.56 9.72 20.70
C THR A 155 4.49 10.37 19.83
N LEU A 156 4.05 9.69 18.80
CA LEU A 156 2.92 10.07 17.95
C LEU A 156 1.63 9.49 18.53
N SER A 157 0.66 10.35 18.84
CA SER A 157 -0.70 9.96 19.18
C SER A 157 -1.60 10.24 18.00
N ILE A 158 -2.46 9.28 17.67
CA ILE A 158 -3.49 9.37 16.63
C ILE A 158 -4.84 9.26 17.33
N ASP A 159 -5.71 10.23 17.17
CA ASP A 159 -7.05 10.24 17.77
C ASP A 159 -8.11 10.57 16.72
N THR A 160 -8.90 9.56 16.38
CA THR A 160 -10.12 9.68 15.57
C THR A 160 -11.28 9.03 16.32
N ALA A 161 -12.49 9.16 15.79
CA ALA A 161 -13.63 8.44 16.37
C ALA A 161 -13.49 6.91 16.31
N LEU A 162 -12.66 6.39 15.40
CA LEU A 162 -12.55 4.96 15.10
C LEU A 162 -11.24 4.33 15.63
N VAL A 163 -10.16 5.11 15.69
CA VAL A 163 -8.82 4.63 16.05
C VAL A 163 -8.20 5.62 17.03
N LYS A 164 -7.68 5.10 18.14
CA LYS A 164 -6.92 5.85 19.16
C LYS A 164 -5.68 5.06 19.50
N GLU A 165 -4.54 5.53 18.99
CA GLU A 165 -3.27 4.83 19.12
C GLU A 165 -2.14 5.75 19.53
N ARG A 166 -1.12 5.17 20.15
CA ARG A 166 0.11 5.85 20.51
C ARG A 166 1.30 5.00 20.09
N VAL A 167 2.22 5.60 19.35
CA VAL A 167 3.39 4.92 18.79
C VAL A 167 4.64 5.74 19.10
N ALA A 168 5.68 5.12 19.66
CA ALA A 168 6.97 5.77 19.78
C ALA A 168 7.54 6.02 18.38
N VAL A 169 8.02 7.23 18.11
CA VAL A 169 8.49 7.63 16.76
C VAL A 169 9.57 6.71 16.22
N LYS A 170 10.48 6.23 17.08
CA LYS A 170 11.54 5.25 16.75
C LYS A 170 11.02 3.89 16.30
N ASP A 171 9.77 3.54 16.64
CA ASP A 171 9.15 2.25 16.30
C ASP A 171 8.38 2.33 14.96
N ILE A 172 8.33 3.51 14.32
CA ILE A 172 7.75 3.70 13.00
C ILE A 172 8.82 3.33 11.97
N GLY A 173 8.72 2.13 11.40
CA GLY A 173 9.66 1.58 10.43
C GLY A 173 9.14 1.59 9.00
N ARG A 174 9.82 0.85 8.13
CA ARG A 174 9.43 0.59 6.74
C ARG A 174 8.15 -0.22 6.66
N ASP A 175 8.02 -1.19 7.54
CA ASP A 175 6.83 -2.03 7.63
C ASP A 175 5.66 -1.25 8.22
N GLU A 176 4.48 -1.50 7.68
CA GLU A 176 3.29 -0.76 8.05
C GLU A 176 2.75 -1.20 9.41
N LEU A 177 2.60 -0.25 10.33
CA LEU A 177 1.76 -0.42 11.50
C LEU A 177 0.30 -0.25 11.06
N VAL A 178 -0.51 -1.29 11.22
CA VAL A 178 -1.88 -1.35 10.75
C VAL A 178 -2.85 -1.38 11.94
N PHE A 179 -3.69 -0.35 12.04
CA PHE A 179 -4.71 -0.22 13.07
C PHE A 179 -6.08 -0.47 12.42
N ALA A 180 -6.47 -1.74 12.39
CA ALA A 180 -7.72 -2.18 11.78
C ALA A 180 -8.95 -1.83 12.63
N ASN A 181 -10.03 -1.41 11.99
CA ASN A 181 -11.30 -1.08 12.63
C ASN A 181 -12.50 -1.69 11.87
N GLY A 182 -12.45 -2.97 11.54
CA GLY A 182 -13.52 -3.70 10.86
C GLY A 182 -13.88 -3.14 9.49
N GLY A 183 -15.14 -3.21 9.09
CA GLY A 183 -15.59 -2.74 7.79
C GLY A 183 -14.94 -3.49 6.61
N ILE A 184 -14.83 -2.82 5.47
CA ILE A 184 -14.10 -3.30 4.31
C ILE A 184 -12.79 -2.53 4.21
N ASP A 185 -11.68 -3.17 4.65
CA ASP A 185 -10.33 -2.58 4.71
C ASP A 185 -10.30 -1.24 5.49
N ARG A 186 -11.20 -1.07 6.46
CA ARG A 186 -11.25 0.13 7.27
C ARG A 186 -10.15 0.10 8.30
N ARG A 187 -9.13 0.95 8.11
CA ARG A 187 -7.91 0.97 8.92
C ARG A 187 -7.14 2.27 8.80
N ILE A 188 -6.26 2.52 9.75
CA ILE A 188 -5.16 3.47 9.62
C ILE A 188 -3.87 2.68 9.39
N ARG A 189 -3.03 3.16 8.48
CA ARG A 189 -1.66 2.65 8.25
C ARG A 189 -0.67 3.75 8.55
N LEU A 190 0.40 3.40 9.26
CA LEU A 190 1.47 4.31 9.62
C LEU A 190 2.81 3.64 9.31
N PHE A 191 3.68 4.31 8.58
CA PHE A 191 5.00 3.80 8.21
C PHE A 191 5.96 4.92 7.84
N ARG A 192 7.25 4.59 7.79
CA ARG A 192 8.33 5.52 7.47
C ARG A 192 8.76 5.37 6.02
N LEU A 193 9.19 6.49 5.44
CA LEU A 193 9.65 6.60 4.06
C LEU A 193 11.06 7.20 4.03
N PRO A 194 11.84 6.95 2.97
CA PRO A 194 13.03 7.74 2.67
C PRO A 194 12.67 9.22 2.50
N ASP A 195 13.57 10.11 2.90
CA ASP A 195 13.39 11.54 2.63
C ASP A 195 13.44 11.83 1.13
N ASP A 196 14.30 11.10 0.41
CA ASP A 196 14.37 11.08 -1.04
C ASP A 196 14.28 9.63 -1.55
N ASN A 197 13.45 9.40 -2.56
CA ASN A 197 13.32 8.11 -3.24
C ASN A 197 13.61 8.27 -4.74
N PRO A 198 14.81 7.91 -5.21
CA PRO A 198 15.19 8.07 -6.62
C PRO A 198 14.66 6.93 -7.53
N HIS A 199 14.10 5.86 -6.98
CA HIS A 199 13.78 4.63 -7.69
C HIS A 199 12.58 4.78 -8.62
N ARG A 200 12.84 5.12 -9.89
CA ARG A 200 11.81 5.20 -10.96
C ARG A 200 11.78 3.97 -11.86
N ALA A 201 12.83 3.17 -11.81
CA ALA A 201 12.94 1.91 -12.52
C ALA A 201 13.37 0.83 -11.51
N VAL A 202 12.64 -0.27 -11.47
CA VAL A 202 12.89 -1.37 -10.54
C VAL A 202 12.74 -2.69 -11.26
N THR A 203 13.73 -3.57 -11.15
CA THR A 203 13.67 -4.95 -11.59
C THR A 203 13.73 -5.86 -10.38
N VAL A 204 12.76 -6.75 -10.27
CA VAL A 204 12.62 -7.70 -9.16
C VAL A 204 12.45 -9.09 -9.72
N GLU A 205 13.17 -10.07 -9.17
CA GLU A 205 12.95 -11.48 -9.44
C GLU A 205 12.47 -12.18 -8.16
N ARG A 206 11.36 -12.89 -8.25
CA ARG A 206 10.73 -13.57 -7.11
C ARG A 206 10.25 -14.95 -7.48
N ARG A 207 10.52 -15.91 -6.60
CA ARG A 207 9.91 -17.24 -6.64
C ARG A 207 8.65 -17.22 -5.80
N ILE A 208 7.54 -17.58 -6.40
CA ILE A 208 6.24 -17.59 -5.75
C ILE A 208 5.68 -19.00 -5.82
N PRO A 209 5.29 -19.59 -4.67
CA PRO A 209 4.61 -20.87 -4.66
C PRO A 209 3.26 -20.75 -5.36
N LEU A 210 2.94 -21.74 -6.18
CA LEU A 210 1.61 -21.89 -6.75
C LEU A 210 0.74 -22.54 -5.67
N ALA A 211 -0.42 -21.93 -5.39
CA ALA A 211 -1.42 -22.57 -4.53
C ALA A 211 -1.98 -23.80 -5.23
N ASP A 212 -2.18 -24.88 -4.47
CA ASP A 212 -2.85 -26.11 -4.91
C ASP A 212 -4.31 -25.84 -5.31
#